data_24b4134a860771deb919a4121027fcc1
#
_entry.id   24b4134a860771deb919a4121027fcc1
#
_cell.length_a   1.000
_cell.length_b   1.000
_cell.length_c   1.000
_cell.angle_alpha   90.00
_cell.angle_beta   90.00
_cell.angle_gamma   90.00
#
_symmetry.space_group_name_H-M   'P 1'
#
loop_
_entity.id
_entity.type
_entity.pdbx_description
1 polymer ?
#
loop_
_entity_poly.entity_id
_entity_poly.type
_entity_poly.pdbx_seq_one_letter_code
_entity_poly.pdbx_strand_id
1 'polypeptide(L)'
;LNHHLGKNDLANKTFKKNISIWYDEYLKNGLDAIISNTSGCGTTLKDYGFIFRSDDNFKKKAKKISELTKDIAEYLDNKVKLNFNTKSINEKKYKIAYHSACSMQHGQKIHKEPINLIKKTGNEVLEIFDGHLCCGSAGTYNLLQNDIAKKLLKNKIANIEKIKPQFISTGNIGCITQIANGTKIPILHTVEIIDWYTGGPKPEVLKQL
;
A
#
# COMPACT_ATOMS: atom_id res chain seq x y z
N LEU A 1 0.65 13.78 -5.71
CA LEU A 1 0.76 13.93 -7.16
C LEU A 1 1.73 15.05 -7.53
N ASN A 2 1.51 16.30 -7.09
CA ASN A 2 2.36 17.45 -7.42
C ASN A 2 3.85 17.20 -7.15
N HIS A 3 4.19 16.58 -6.03
CA HIS A 3 5.56 16.21 -5.68
C HIS A 3 6.19 15.26 -6.72
N HIS A 4 5.49 14.19 -7.11
CA HIS A 4 5.98 13.24 -8.11
C HIS A 4 6.07 13.83 -9.53
N LEU A 5 5.38 14.94 -9.79
CA LEU A 5 5.45 15.70 -11.05
C LEU A 5 6.49 16.84 -11.02
N GLY A 6 7.28 16.96 -9.94
CA GLY A 6 8.27 18.03 -9.79
C GLY A 6 7.69 19.41 -9.52
N LYS A 7 6.38 19.54 -9.26
CA LYS A 7 5.72 20.80 -8.91
C LYS A 7 5.93 21.13 -7.43
N ASN A 8 7.19 21.39 -7.06
CA ASN A 8 7.63 21.45 -5.67
C ASN A 8 6.94 22.55 -4.85
N ASP A 9 6.70 23.74 -5.41
CA ASP A 9 6.05 24.84 -4.69
C ASP A 9 4.62 24.49 -4.30
N LEU A 10 3.85 23.91 -5.24
CA LEU A 10 2.48 23.45 -4.97
C LEU A 10 2.46 22.29 -3.98
N ALA A 11 3.40 21.36 -4.10
CA ALA A 11 3.55 20.25 -3.18
C ALA A 11 3.85 20.76 -1.77
N ASN A 12 4.86 21.62 -1.62
CA ASN A 12 5.28 22.18 -0.34
C ASN A 12 4.18 22.98 0.35
N LYS A 13 3.41 23.76 -0.40
CA LYS A 13 2.23 24.47 0.14
C LYS A 13 1.23 23.49 0.75
N THR A 14 0.93 22.39 0.04
CA THR A 14 0.01 21.34 0.53
C THR A 14 0.59 20.62 1.74
N PHE A 15 1.88 20.28 1.70
CA PHE A 15 2.56 19.57 2.79
C PHE A 15 2.57 20.41 4.06
N LYS A 16 2.93 21.70 3.97
CA LYS A 16 2.91 22.62 5.12
C LYS A 16 1.53 22.73 5.76
N LYS A 17 0.46 22.76 4.93
CA LYS A 17 -0.91 22.75 5.42
C LYS A 17 -1.23 21.46 6.20
N ASN A 18 -0.92 20.30 5.63
CA ASN A 18 -1.14 19.00 6.29
C ASN A 18 -0.35 18.89 7.60
N ILE A 19 0.94 19.25 7.57
CA ILE A 19 1.82 19.22 8.74
C ILE A 19 1.24 20.09 9.85
N SER A 20 0.80 21.30 9.54
CA SER A 20 0.23 22.21 10.56
C SER A 20 -1.01 21.63 11.19
N ILE A 21 -1.99 21.19 10.37
CA ILE A 21 -3.26 20.66 10.87
C ILE A 21 -3.04 19.42 11.74
N TRP A 22 -2.24 18.46 11.28
CA TRP A 22 -2.01 17.22 12.02
C TRP A 22 -1.13 17.43 13.26
N TYR A 23 -0.21 18.38 13.22
CA TYR A 23 0.61 18.71 14.37
C TYR A 23 -0.21 19.43 15.45
N ASP A 24 -1.13 20.33 15.06
CA ASP A 24 -2.05 20.98 15.98
C ASP A 24 -3.01 19.96 16.63
N GLU A 25 -3.50 18.98 15.85
CA GLU A 25 -4.31 17.88 16.38
C GLU A 25 -3.50 17.02 17.36
N TYR A 26 -2.25 16.70 17.02
CA TYR A 26 -1.34 15.97 17.91
C TYR A 26 -1.13 16.68 19.24
N LEU A 27 -0.96 18.01 19.23
CA LEU A 27 -0.76 18.80 20.45
C LEU A 27 -2.04 18.92 21.30
N LYS A 28 -3.20 19.02 20.65
CA LYS A 28 -4.48 19.27 21.32
C LYS A 28 -5.09 17.99 21.91
N ASN A 29 -5.15 16.94 21.14
CA ASN A 29 -5.92 15.73 21.47
C ASN A 29 -5.05 14.47 21.58
N GLY A 30 -3.78 14.58 21.22
CA GLY A 30 -2.93 13.42 20.98
C GLY A 30 -3.23 12.78 19.62
N LEU A 31 -2.27 12.02 19.10
CA LEU A 31 -2.42 11.31 17.83
C LEU A 31 -1.50 10.08 17.86
N ASP A 32 -2.08 8.89 17.86
CA ASP A 32 -1.32 7.64 17.90
C ASP A 32 -0.61 7.34 16.58
N ALA A 33 -1.31 7.56 15.46
CA ALA A 33 -0.76 7.36 14.13
C ALA A 33 -1.55 8.12 13.06
N ILE A 34 -0.89 8.37 11.93
CA ILE A 34 -1.49 8.84 10.67
C ILE A 34 -1.42 7.67 9.71
N ILE A 35 -2.57 7.08 9.38
CA ILE A 35 -2.63 5.87 8.57
C ILE A 35 -2.74 6.22 7.08
N SER A 36 -1.87 5.62 6.28
CA SER A 36 -1.96 5.63 4.83
C SER A 36 -2.30 4.23 4.31
N ASN A 37 -3.34 4.13 3.48
CA ASN A 37 -3.72 2.90 2.79
C ASN A 37 -3.24 2.83 1.33
N THR A 38 -2.34 3.74 0.94
CA THR A 38 -1.74 3.75 -0.40
C THR A 38 -0.25 4.01 -0.27
N SER A 39 0.56 3.01 -0.60
CA SER A 39 2.00 3.02 -0.34
C SER A 39 2.75 4.21 -0.98
N GLY A 40 2.32 4.69 -2.14
CA GLY A 40 2.92 5.87 -2.79
C GLY A 40 2.71 7.16 -1.99
N CYS A 41 1.51 7.37 -1.45
CA CYS A 41 1.22 8.49 -0.54
C CYS A 41 1.97 8.31 0.78
N GLY A 42 1.94 7.11 1.35
CA GLY A 42 2.62 6.78 2.60
C GLY A 42 4.12 7.09 2.55
N THR A 43 4.80 6.76 1.44
CA THR A 43 6.21 7.10 1.24
C THR A 43 6.43 8.61 1.34
N THR A 44 5.63 9.40 0.61
CA THR A 44 5.76 10.87 0.63
C THR A 44 5.49 11.46 2.02
N LEU A 45 4.51 10.94 2.75
CA LEU A 45 4.20 11.39 4.11
C LEU A 45 5.34 11.08 5.09
N LYS A 46 5.94 9.90 4.98
CA LYS A 46 7.12 9.52 5.78
C LYS A 46 8.35 10.36 5.44
N ASP A 47 8.41 10.93 4.24
CA ASP A 47 9.52 11.79 3.79
C ASP A 47 9.37 13.27 4.21
N TYR A 48 8.26 13.69 4.81
CA TYR A 48 8.08 15.09 5.22
C TYR A 48 9.22 15.60 6.10
N GLY A 49 9.70 14.79 7.05
CA GLY A 49 10.83 15.16 7.91
C GLY A 49 12.12 15.42 7.13
N PHE A 50 12.39 14.65 6.08
CA PHE A 50 13.51 14.86 5.17
C PHE A 50 13.30 16.07 4.26
N ILE A 51 12.11 16.20 3.67
CA ILE A 51 11.76 17.32 2.78
C ILE A 51 11.93 18.67 3.49
N PHE A 52 11.49 18.78 4.74
CA PHE A 52 11.55 20.01 5.53
C PHE A 52 12.72 20.09 6.51
N ARG A 53 13.77 19.27 6.34
CA ARG A 53 14.92 19.23 7.26
C ARG A 53 15.67 20.56 7.42
N SER A 54 15.63 21.42 6.39
CA SER A 54 16.28 22.75 6.37
C SER A 54 15.29 23.90 6.60
N ASP A 55 14.00 23.65 6.88
CA ASP A 55 13.00 24.67 7.17
C ASP A 55 12.86 24.82 8.69
N ASP A 56 13.42 25.88 9.27
CA ASP A 56 13.43 26.08 10.72
C ASP A 56 12.04 26.12 11.36
N ASN A 57 11.02 26.55 10.62
CA ASN A 57 9.64 26.63 11.09
C ASN A 57 8.91 25.27 11.02
N PHE A 58 9.33 24.37 10.14
CA PHE A 58 8.62 23.12 9.85
C PHE A 58 9.41 21.86 10.23
N LYS A 59 10.74 21.89 10.33
CA LYS A 59 11.58 20.70 10.57
C LYS A 59 11.12 19.81 11.72
N LYS A 60 10.80 20.41 12.90
CA LYS A 60 10.35 19.65 14.08
C LYS A 60 8.97 19.05 13.86
N LYS A 61 8.02 19.84 13.34
CA LYS A 61 6.65 19.42 13.06
C LYS A 61 6.63 18.32 12.00
N ALA A 62 7.31 18.52 10.88
CA ALA A 62 7.41 17.56 9.79
C ALA A 62 8.01 16.23 10.24
N LYS A 63 9.10 16.26 11.03
CA LYS A 63 9.71 15.07 11.61
C LYS A 63 8.69 14.28 12.47
N LYS A 64 7.95 14.97 13.34
CA LYS A 64 6.94 14.33 14.18
C LYS A 64 5.82 13.68 13.34
N ILE A 65 5.34 14.36 12.31
CA ILE A 65 4.31 13.83 11.42
C ILE A 65 4.82 12.62 10.63
N SER A 66 6.07 12.65 10.16
CA SER A 66 6.70 11.48 9.52
C SER A 66 6.77 10.27 10.45
N GLU A 67 7.15 10.47 11.71
CA GLU A 67 7.25 9.41 12.73
C GLU A 67 5.90 8.78 13.06
N LEU A 68 4.82 9.60 13.07
CA LEU A 68 3.44 9.15 13.30
C LEU A 68 2.84 8.46 12.07
N THR A 69 3.39 8.70 10.88
CA THR A 69 2.86 8.10 9.65
C THR A 69 3.18 6.62 9.56
N LYS A 70 2.15 5.82 9.35
CA LYS A 70 2.24 4.36 9.19
C LYS A 70 1.45 3.91 7.96
N ASP A 71 1.97 2.91 7.27
CA ASP A 71 1.15 2.16 6.33
C ASP A 71 0.13 1.33 7.11
N ILE A 72 -1.05 1.14 6.56
CA ILE A 72 -2.11 0.40 7.25
C ILE A 72 -1.69 -1.02 7.59
N ALA A 73 -0.97 -1.71 6.69
CA ALA A 73 -0.49 -3.07 6.97
C ALA A 73 0.59 -3.09 8.06
N GLU A 74 1.50 -2.11 8.05
CA GLU A 74 2.49 -1.92 9.10
C GLU A 74 1.83 -1.70 10.47
N TYR A 75 0.80 -0.86 10.52
CA TYR A 75 0.09 -0.55 11.76
C TYR A 75 -0.70 -1.74 12.29
N LEU A 76 -1.46 -2.40 11.42
CA LEU A 76 -2.27 -3.55 11.81
C LEU A 76 -1.43 -4.73 12.28
N ASP A 77 -0.30 -5.03 11.62
CA ASP A 77 0.55 -6.17 12.00
C ASP A 77 1.30 -5.93 13.33
N ASN A 78 1.75 -4.69 13.56
CA ASN A 78 2.66 -4.37 14.68
C ASN A 78 1.97 -3.78 15.91
N LYS A 79 0.77 -3.18 15.77
CA LYS A 79 0.13 -2.39 16.83
C LYS A 79 -1.26 -2.86 17.21
N VAL A 80 -1.93 -3.64 16.36
CA VAL A 80 -3.33 -4.03 16.58
C VAL A 80 -3.43 -5.54 16.82
N LYS A 81 -4.08 -5.92 17.92
CA LYS A 81 -4.47 -7.31 18.15
C LYS A 81 -5.75 -7.59 17.38
N LEU A 82 -5.62 -8.12 16.18
CA LEU A 82 -6.76 -8.48 15.34
C LEU A 82 -7.42 -9.77 15.82
N ASN A 83 -8.75 -9.77 15.86
CA ASN A 83 -9.55 -10.96 16.14
C ASN A 83 -10.09 -11.49 14.80
N PHE A 84 -9.48 -12.53 14.29
CA PHE A 84 -9.92 -13.17 13.06
C PHE A 84 -11.16 -14.05 13.30
N ASN A 85 -12.15 -13.97 12.39
CA ASN A 85 -13.35 -14.77 12.44
C ASN A 85 -13.03 -16.24 12.12
N THR A 86 -13.20 -17.13 13.11
CA THR A 86 -12.91 -18.56 12.97
C THR A 86 -13.76 -19.26 11.90
N LYS A 87 -14.97 -18.78 11.63
CA LYS A 87 -15.82 -19.32 10.54
C LYS A 87 -15.16 -19.04 9.19
N SER A 88 -14.76 -17.81 8.92
CA SER A 88 -14.10 -17.45 7.67
C SER A 88 -12.76 -18.17 7.47
N ILE A 89 -12.00 -18.43 8.54
CA ILE A 89 -10.74 -19.18 8.49
C ILE A 89 -10.98 -20.68 8.15
N ASN A 90 -12.06 -21.25 8.61
CA ASN A 90 -12.37 -22.68 8.44
C ASN A 90 -13.10 -23.00 7.12
N GLU A 91 -13.53 -21.99 6.36
CA GLU A 91 -14.14 -22.16 5.06
C GLU A 91 -13.11 -22.61 4.00
N LYS A 92 -12.98 -21.84 2.96
CA LYS A 92 -12.07 -22.11 1.84
C LYS A 92 -10.73 -21.39 2.04
N LYS A 93 -9.62 -22.13 1.95
CA LYS A 93 -8.27 -21.51 1.86
C LYS A 93 -8.00 -21.12 0.43
N TYR A 94 -7.50 -19.90 0.25
CA TYR A 94 -7.16 -19.35 -1.06
C TYR A 94 -5.65 -19.27 -1.26
N LYS A 95 -5.23 -19.44 -2.51
CA LYS A 95 -3.87 -19.16 -2.97
C LYS A 95 -3.81 -17.73 -3.46
N ILE A 96 -3.08 -16.88 -2.75
CA ILE A 96 -3.04 -15.44 -2.97
C ILE A 96 -1.65 -15.03 -3.44
N ALA A 97 -1.56 -14.46 -4.64
CA ALA A 97 -0.32 -13.83 -5.09
C ALA A 97 -0.18 -12.46 -4.42
N TYR A 98 0.85 -12.26 -3.61
CA TYR A 98 1.10 -10.96 -3.02
C TYR A 98 2.04 -10.14 -3.91
N HIS A 99 1.54 -9.02 -4.47
CA HIS A 99 2.35 -8.06 -5.20
C HIS A 99 2.83 -6.96 -4.25
N SER A 100 4.12 -6.99 -3.92
CA SER A 100 4.75 -5.94 -3.13
C SER A 100 4.96 -4.68 -3.99
N ALA A 101 4.23 -3.60 -3.68
CA ALA A 101 4.38 -2.34 -4.39
C ALA A 101 5.79 -1.76 -4.19
N CYS A 102 6.42 -1.22 -5.25
CA CYS A 102 7.77 -0.68 -5.17
C CYS A 102 7.92 0.44 -4.13
N SER A 103 6.93 1.32 -3.99
CA SER A 103 6.89 2.34 -2.94
C SER A 103 6.80 1.77 -1.53
N MET A 104 6.18 0.59 -1.36
CA MET A 104 6.13 -0.09 -0.06
C MET A 104 7.46 -0.77 0.26
N GLN A 105 7.95 -1.63 -0.64
CA GLN A 105 9.15 -2.42 -0.38
C GLN A 105 10.45 -1.59 -0.39
N HIS A 106 10.61 -0.67 -1.36
CA HIS A 106 11.83 0.14 -1.49
C HIS A 106 11.73 1.49 -0.77
N GLY A 107 10.58 2.15 -0.85
CA GLY A 107 10.35 3.46 -0.22
C GLY A 107 10.16 3.37 1.28
N GLN A 108 9.24 2.55 1.74
CA GLN A 108 8.89 2.45 3.17
C GLN A 108 9.60 1.31 3.90
N LYS A 109 10.28 0.40 3.20
CA LYS A 109 10.94 -0.81 3.76
C LYS A 109 9.96 -1.77 4.46
N ILE A 110 8.72 -1.81 4.00
CA ILE A 110 7.68 -2.71 4.48
C ILE A 110 7.66 -3.94 3.57
N HIS A 111 7.97 -5.10 4.11
CA HIS A 111 8.11 -6.35 3.35
C HIS A 111 7.25 -7.48 3.90
N LYS A 112 7.31 -7.70 5.22
CA LYS A 112 6.75 -8.87 5.91
C LYS A 112 5.33 -8.64 6.39
N GLU A 113 5.01 -7.44 6.79
CA GLU A 113 3.77 -7.08 7.49
C GLU A 113 2.50 -7.44 6.69
N PRO A 114 2.38 -7.09 5.39
CA PRO A 114 1.22 -7.49 4.62
C PRO A 114 1.12 -9.01 4.43
N ILE A 115 2.27 -9.68 4.25
CA ILE A 115 2.35 -11.13 4.11
C ILE A 115 1.92 -11.82 5.40
N ASN A 116 2.40 -11.34 6.55
CA ASN A 116 2.03 -11.84 7.87
C ASN A 116 0.52 -11.72 8.09
N LEU A 117 -0.05 -10.55 7.79
CA LEU A 117 -1.49 -10.33 7.92
C LEU A 117 -2.29 -11.32 7.08
N ILE A 118 -1.93 -11.51 5.80
CA ILE A 118 -2.61 -12.49 4.94
C ILE A 118 -2.46 -13.91 5.49
N LYS A 119 -1.28 -14.31 5.95
CA LYS A 119 -1.06 -15.63 6.56
C LYS A 119 -1.90 -15.85 7.83
N LYS A 120 -2.10 -14.81 8.65
CA LYS A 120 -2.97 -14.87 9.84
C LYS A 120 -4.44 -15.19 9.50
N THR A 121 -4.88 -14.93 8.28
CA THR A 121 -6.21 -15.33 7.79
C THR A 121 -6.32 -16.83 7.46
N GLY A 122 -5.23 -17.59 7.52
CA GLY A 122 -5.18 -19.00 7.16
C GLY A 122 -4.96 -19.26 5.66
N ASN A 123 -4.86 -18.23 4.84
CA ASN A 123 -4.62 -18.33 3.40
C ASN A 123 -3.15 -18.60 3.05
N GLU A 124 -2.93 -19.19 1.88
CA GLU A 124 -1.59 -19.44 1.33
C GLU A 124 -1.12 -18.20 0.55
N VAL A 125 0.06 -17.67 0.90
CA VAL A 125 0.67 -16.56 0.16
C VAL A 125 1.71 -17.11 -0.81
N LEU A 126 1.50 -16.85 -2.10
CA LEU A 126 2.40 -17.25 -3.17
C LEU A 126 3.37 -16.10 -3.50
N GLU A 127 4.64 -16.40 -3.55
CA GLU A 127 5.66 -15.48 -4.04
C GLU A 127 5.62 -15.37 -5.57
N ILE A 128 5.64 -14.13 -6.06
CA ILE A 128 5.71 -13.83 -7.49
C ILE A 128 7.17 -13.80 -7.93
N PHE A 129 7.52 -14.55 -9.00
CA PHE A 129 8.85 -14.44 -9.60
C PHE A 129 9.16 -13.00 -9.96
N ASP A 130 10.38 -12.55 -9.71
CA ASP A 130 10.80 -11.16 -9.88
C ASP A 130 9.84 -10.17 -9.17
N GLY A 131 9.37 -10.53 -7.97
CA GLY A 131 8.42 -9.76 -7.19
C GLY A 131 8.86 -8.32 -6.92
N HIS A 132 10.19 -8.09 -6.85
CA HIS A 132 10.81 -6.79 -6.66
C HIS A 132 10.65 -5.83 -7.84
N LEU A 133 10.35 -6.32 -9.05
CA LEU A 133 10.17 -5.47 -10.22
C LEU A 133 8.83 -4.73 -10.19
N CYS A 134 8.82 -3.52 -10.78
CA CYS A 134 7.64 -2.69 -10.88
C CYS A 134 6.53 -3.35 -11.73
N CYS A 135 5.27 -3.04 -11.43
CA CYS A 135 4.12 -3.41 -12.28
C CYS A 135 3.94 -2.50 -13.52
N GLY A 136 4.73 -1.42 -13.61
CA GLY A 136 4.63 -0.44 -14.68
C GLY A 136 3.74 0.78 -14.36
N SER A 137 3.09 0.86 -13.19
CA SER A 137 2.23 1.99 -12.83
C SER A 137 3.04 3.28 -12.59
N ALA A 138 3.89 3.29 -11.56
CA ALA A 138 4.79 4.38 -11.18
C ALA A 138 4.19 5.80 -11.29
N GLY A 139 3.04 6.01 -10.65
CA GLY A 139 2.32 7.30 -10.67
C GLY A 139 1.80 7.64 -12.07
N THR A 140 2.34 8.70 -12.69
CA THR A 140 1.99 9.12 -14.06
C THR A 140 2.88 8.49 -15.13
N TYR A 141 3.86 7.69 -14.75
CA TYR A 141 4.82 7.09 -15.69
C TYR A 141 4.14 6.21 -16.75
N ASN A 142 3.12 5.44 -16.37
CA ASN A 142 2.35 4.60 -17.28
C ASN A 142 1.62 5.39 -18.38
N LEU A 143 1.33 6.66 -18.16
CA LEU A 143 0.75 7.55 -19.15
C LEU A 143 1.82 8.17 -20.05
N LEU A 144 2.95 8.59 -19.46
CA LEU A 144 4.03 9.29 -20.18
C LEU A 144 4.98 8.33 -20.91
N GLN A 145 5.17 7.11 -20.40
CA GLN A 145 6.08 6.09 -20.93
C GLN A 145 5.32 4.77 -21.16
N ASN A 146 4.25 4.85 -21.92
CA ASN A 146 3.26 3.78 -22.10
C ASN A 146 3.88 2.46 -22.59
N ASP A 147 4.83 2.50 -23.53
CA ASP A 147 5.42 1.30 -24.12
C ASP A 147 6.26 0.52 -23.09
N ILE A 148 7.04 1.24 -22.27
CA ILE A 148 7.82 0.62 -21.20
C ILE A 148 6.89 0.09 -20.10
N ALA A 149 5.88 0.85 -19.73
CA ALA A 149 4.88 0.47 -18.74
C ALA A 149 4.15 -0.82 -19.14
N LYS A 150 3.75 -0.95 -20.42
CA LYS A 150 3.13 -2.15 -20.96
C LYS A 150 4.05 -3.37 -20.94
N LYS A 151 5.34 -3.21 -21.24
CA LYS A 151 6.33 -4.31 -21.16
C LYS A 151 6.48 -4.79 -19.71
N LEU A 152 6.59 -3.87 -18.75
CA LEU A 152 6.66 -4.19 -17.32
C LEU A 152 5.39 -4.92 -16.85
N LEU A 153 4.22 -4.43 -17.25
CA LEU A 153 2.94 -5.07 -16.95
C LEU A 153 2.90 -6.50 -17.49
N LYS A 154 3.21 -6.69 -18.78
CA LYS A 154 3.21 -8.01 -19.44
C LYS A 154 4.10 -9.00 -18.67
N ASN A 155 5.31 -8.61 -18.31
CA ASN A 155 6.22 -9.45 -17.53
C ASN A 155 5.66 -9.79 -16.16
N LYS A 156 5.08 -8.80 -15.47
CA LYS A 156 4.47 -9.00 -14.14
C LYS A 156 3.30 -9.98 -14.21
N ILE A 157 2.41 -9.82 -15.20
CA ILE A 157 1.28 -10.74 -15.40
C ILE A 157 1.75 -12.16 -15.70
N ALA A 158 2.70 -12.33 -16.62
CA ALA A 158 3.25 -13.64 -16.93
C ALA A 158 3.84 -14.36 -15.69
N ASN A 159 4.48 -13.61 -14.78
CA ASN A 159 5.03 -14.17 -13.55
C ASN A 159 3.91 -14.50 -12.51
N ILE A 160 2.85 -13.71 -12.47
CA ILE A 160 1.67 -14.00 -11.64
C ILE A 160 0.93 -15.25 -12.13
N GLU A 161 0.70 -15.37 -13.43
CA GLU A 161 -0.04 -16.49 -14.03
C GLU A 161 0.69 -17.83 -13.87
N LYS A 162 2.04 -17.84 -13.88
CA LYS A 162 2.85 -19.04 -13.63
C LYS A 162 2.53 -19.71 -12.28
N ILE A 163 2.20 -18.93 -11.24
CA ILE A 163 1.92 -19.45 -9.90
C ILE A 163 0.46 -19.78 -9.67
N LYS A 164 -0.41 -19.53 -10.66
CA LYS A 164 -1.83 -19.88 -10.67
C LYS A 164 -2.58 -19.47 -9.38
N PRO A 165 -2.56 -18.19 -8.99
CA PRO A 165 -3.27 -17.74 -7.80
C PRO A 165 -4.77 -17.64 -8.08
N GLN A 166 -5.58 -17.70 -7.04
CA GLN A 166 -7.03 -17.48 -7.14
C GLN A 166 -7.35 -15.98 -7.15
N PHE A 167 -6.56 -15.17 -6.45
CA PHE A 167 -6.60 -13.71 -6.56
C PHE A 167 -5.26 -13.09 -6.17
N ILE A 168 -5.13 -11.80 -6.44
CA ILE A 168 -3.92 -11.00 -6.18
C ILE A 168 -4.21 -10.03 -5.05
N SER A 169 -3.22 -9.79 -4.18
CA SER A 169 -3.27 -8.78 -3.13
C SER A 169 -2.13 -7.77 -3.28
N THR A 170 -2.41 -6.50 -3.06
CA THR A 170 -1.40 -5.44 -3.00
C THR A 170 -1.89 -4.24 -2.19
N GLY A 171 -0.98 -3.45 -1.62
CA GLY A 171 -1.27 -2.26 -0.81
C GLY A 171 -1.15 -0.93 -1.59
N ASN A 172 -1.43 -0.92 -2.91
CA ASN A 172 -1.31 0.30 -3.72
C ASN A 172 -2.33 0.34 -4.84
N ILE A 173 -3.18 1.38 -4.84
CA ILE A 173 -4.23 1.54 -5.86
C ILE A 173 -3.67 1.66 -7.28
N GLY A 174 -2.52 2.29 -7.47
CA GLY A 174 -1.86 2.38 -8.78
C GLY A 174 -1.46 1.00 -9.30
N CYS A 175 -0.97 0.11 -8.43
CA CYS A 175 -0.66 -1.28 -8.80
C CYS A 175 -1.94 -2.08 -9.08
N ILE A 176 -2.99 -1.90 -8.26
CA ILE A 176 -4.30 -2.55 -8.48
C ILE A 176 -4.81 -2.23 -9.88
N THR A 177 -4.92 -0.95 -10.21
CA THR A 177 -5.42 -0.48 -11.51
C THR A 177 -4.54 -0.96 -12.67
N GLN A 178 -3.22 -0.86 -12.53
CA GLN A 178 -2.30 -1.25 -13.59
C GLN A 178 -2.35 -2.75 -13.87
N ILE A 179 -2.33 -3.60 -12.83
CA ILE A 179 -2.35 -5.06 -12.98
C ILE A 179 -3.72 -5.52 -13.50
N ALA A 180 -4.83 -4.91 -13.05
CA ALA A 180 -6.17 -5.23 -13.52
C ALA A 180 -6.35 -5.03 -15.04
N ASN A 181 -5.60 -4.12 -15.64
CA ASN A 181 -5.61 -3.93 -17.10
C ASN A 181 -4.94 -5.08 -17.87
N GLY A 182 -4.21 -5.98 -17.21
CA GLY A 182 -3.47 -7.05 -17.86
C GLY A 182 -3.97 -8.46 -17.54
N THR A 183 -4.88 -8.64 -16.58
CA THR A 183 -5.37 -9.97 -16.17
C THR A 183 -6.83 -9.93 -15.76
N LYS A 184 -7.50 -11.10 -15.82
CA LYS A 184 -8.83 -11.31 -15.27
C LYS A 184 -8.82 -11.87 -13.84
N ILE A 185 -7.64 -12.15 -13.29
CA ILE A 185 -7.52 -12.62 -11.91
C ILE A 185 -7.96 -11.47 -10.98
N PRO A 186 -8.91 -11.71 -10.04
CA PRO A 186 -9.36 -10.69 -9.12
C PRO A 186 -8.21 -10.07 -8.32
N ILE A 187 -8.28 -8.76 -8.08
CA ILE A 187 -7.26 -8.04 -7.32
C ILE A 187 -7.92 -7.30 -6.18
N LEU A 188 -7.34 -7.42 -4.99
CA LEU A 188 -7.83 -6.80 -3.77
C LEU A 188 -6.73 -5.96 -3.11
N HIS A 189 -7.15 -4.90 -2.45
CA HIS A 189 -6.27 -4.29 -1.47
C HIS A 189 -6.10 -5.22 -0.26
N THR A 190 -4.89 -5.29 0.29
CA THR A 190 -4.61 -6.18 1.43
C THR A 190 -5.57 -5.94 2.60
N VAL A 191 -5.98 -4.68 2.84
CA VAL A 191 -6.91 -4.36 3.94
C VAL A 191 -8.31 -4.91 3.71
N GLU A 192 -8.79 -5.06 2.47
CA GLU A 192 -10.10 -5.65 2.18
C GLU A 192 -10.14 -7.12 2.58
N ILE A 193 -9.01 -7.84 2.42
CA ILE A 193 -8.89 -9.22 2.88
C ILE A 193 -8.94 -9.26 4.40
N ILE A 194 -8.23 -8.38 5.07
CA ILE A 194 -8.19 -8.34 6.53
C ILE A 194 -9.56 -7.97 7.10
N ASP A 195 -10.23 -6.97 6.52
CA ASP A 195 -11.59 -6.59 6.90
C ASP A 195 -12.55 -7.78 6.80
N TRP A 196 -12.55 -8.49 5.66
CA TRP A 196 -13.38 -9.68 5.48
C TRP A 196 -13.12 -10.74 6.57
N TYR A 197 -11.86 -11.07 6.83
CA TYR A 197 -11.50 -12.10 7.82
C TYR A 197 -11.63 -11.63 9.27
N THR A 198 -11.87 -10.36 9.52
CA THR A 198 -12.16 -9.81 10.86
C THR A 198 -13.64 -9.51 11.09
N GLY A 199 -14.52 -9.89 10.16
CA GLY A 199 -15.98 -9.80 10.31
C GLY A 199 -16.66 -8.87 9.31
N GLY A 200 -15.91 -8.21 8.43
CA GLY A 200 -16.45 -7.46 7.30
C GLY A 200 -17.04 -8.35 6.19
N PRO A 201 -17.68 -7.76 5.19
CA PRO A 201 -18.29 -8.51 4.09
C PRO A 201 -17.24 -9.15 3.19
N LYS A 202 -17.58 -10.31 2.58
CA LYS A 202 -16.75 -10.88 1.50
C LYS A 202 -16.67 -9.88 0.35
N PRO A 203 -15.45 -9.53 -0.13
CA PRO A 203 -15.27 -8.59 -1.24
C PRO A 203 -16.06 -9.01 -2.48
N GLU A 204 -16.70 -8.03 -3.13
CA GLU A 204 -17.62 -8.28 -4.26
C GLU A 204 -16.96 -9.06 -5.39
N VAL A 205 -15.70 -8.73 -5.72
CA VAL A 205 -14.93 -9.38 -6.79
C VAL A 205 -14.63 -10.87 -6.51
N LEU A 206 -14.81 -11.34 -5.28
CA LEU A 206 -14.62 -12.74 -4.90
C LEU A 206 -15.93 -13.53 -4.77
N LYS A 207 -17.10 -12.91 -4.94
CA LYS A 207 -18.39 -13.62 -4.79
C LYS A 207 -18.58 -14.73 -5.80
N GLN A 208 -17.85 -14.69 -6.92
CA GLN A 208 -17.90 -15.73 -7.96
C GLN A 208 -16.83 -16.82 -7.78
N LEU A 209 -15.95 -16.71 -6.79
CA LEU A 209 -14.96 -17.72 -6.39
C LEU A 209 -15.47 -18.57 -5.22
#